data_d63f1dbb9d01119cc7224b59950d8104
#
_entry.id   d63f1dbb9d01119cc7224b59950d8104
#
_cell.length_a   1.000
_cell.length_b   1.000
_cell.length_c   1.000
_cell.angle_alpha   90.00
_cell.angle_beta   90.00
_cell.angle_gamma   90.00
#
_symmetry.space_group_name_H-M   'P 1'
#
loop_
_entity.id
_entity.type
_entity.pdbx_description
1 polymer ?
#
loop_
_entity_poly.entity_id
_entity_poly.type
_entity_poly.pdbx_seq_one_letter_code
_entity_poly.pdbx_strand_id
1 'polypeptide(L)'
;MLNCKKENCTGCGVCAYSCPKSAINMVESVEGFLYPKVDRSLCVDCNLCNKVCPSLKKPSIGDFADCYAVQLINKTTLRHCASGGAFYGIAQTVLEQNGAIFGVVDFGTELRYQKATSLKELDELTGSKYFQCAISEKAYGEIIESTQKGLTLVSGTPCMVAAIRNL
;
A
#
# COMPACT_ATOMS: atom_id res chain seq x y z
N MET A 1 12.30 -19.49 -6.85
CA MET A 1 12.94 -18.61 -5.84
C MET A 1 12.80 -17.15 -6.27
N LEU A 2 12.77 -16.18 -5.35
CA LEU A 2 12.64 -14.75 -5.67
C LEU A 2 13.82 -14.25 -6.52
N ASN A 3 13.49 -13.66 -7.68
CA ASN A 3 14.48 -13.21 -8.70
C ASN A 3 14.64 -11.69 -8.73
N CYS A 4 13.93 -10.93 -7.86
CA CYS A 4 14.08 -9.49 -7.80
C CYS A 4 15.47 -9.14 -7.27
N LYS A 5 16.24 -8.39 -8.05
CA LYS A 5 17.56 -7.90 -7.63
C LYS A 5 17.41 -6.79 -6.59
N LYS A 6 18.40 -6.66 -5.68
CA LYS A 6 18.38 -5.67 -4.60
C LYS A 6 18.16 -4.25 -5.11
N GLU A 7 18.84 -3.87 -6.18
CA GLU A 7 18.76 -2.54 -6.79
C GLU A 7 17.38 -2.19 -7.39
N ASN A 8 16.56 -3.19 -7.67
CA ASN A 8 15.20 -3.03 -8.19
C ASN A 8 14.11 -3.27 -7.13
N CYS A 9 14.51 -3.68 -5.93
CA CYS A 9 13.58 -3.99 -4.85
C CYS A 9 13.11 -2.69 -4.18
N THR A 10 11.80 -2.51 -4.09
CA THR A 10 11.17 -1.34 -3.45
C THR A 10 10.82 -1.56 -1.98
N GLY A 11 11.12 -2.74 -1.42
CA GLY A 11 10.81 -3.06 -0.02
C GLY A 11 9.31 -3.20 0.30
N CYS A 12 8.45 -3.36 -0.70
CA CYS A 12 6.99 -3.37 -0.51
C CYS A 12 6.44 -4.56 0.29
N GLY A 13 7.20 -5.65 0.47
CA GLY A 13 6.81 -6.79 1.32
C GLY A 13 5.82 -7.79 0.70
N VAL A 14 5.27 -7.54 -0.50
CA VAL A 14 4.25 -8.41 -1.11
C VAL A 14 4.73 -9.85 -1.32
N CYS A 15 6.03 -10.06 -1.58
CA CYS A 15 6.62 -11.38 -1.74
C CYS A 15 6.62 -12.19 -0.44
N ALA A 16 6.80 -11.53 0.72
CA ALA A 16 6.69 -12.15 2.04
C ALA A 16 5.23 -12.54 2.31
N TYR A 17 4.30 -11.61 2.15
CA TYR A 17 2.86 -11.88 2.31
C TYR A 17 2.37 -13.03 1.45
N SER A 18 2.80 -13.11 0.19
CA SER A 18 2.34 -14.14 -0.76
C SER A 18 3.02 -15.48 -0.59
N CYS A 19 3.98 -15.62 0.33
CA CYS A 19 4.72 -16.87 0.50
C CYS A 19 3.92 -17.89 1.34
N PRO A 20 3.40 -18.98 0.76
CA PRO A 20 2.56 -19.95 1.48
C PRO A 20 3.34 -20.77 2.52
N LYS A 21 4.67 -20.66 2.52
CA LYS A 21 5.58 -21.33 3.45
C LYS A 21 6.24 -20.37 4.43
N SER A 22 5.85 -19.07 4.43
CA SER A 22 6.50 -18.03 5.23
C SER A 22 8.03 -18.05 5.15
N ALA A 23 8.54 -18.44 3.96
CA ALA A 23 9.97 -18.59 3.70
C ALA A 23 10.66 -17.25 3.39
N ILE A 24 9.95 -16.12 3.43
CA ILE A 24 10.51 -14.81 3.10
C ILE A 24 10.27 -13.86 4.27
N ASN A 25 11.35 -13.35 4.84
CA ASN A 25 11.32 -12.34 5.88
C ASN A 25 11.84 -11.01 5.33
N MET A 26 11.19 -9.90 5.68
CA MET A 26 11.71 -8.56 5.37
C MET A 26 12.75 -8.19 6.42
N VAL A 27 13.97 -7.90 5.99
CA VAL A 27 15.11 -7.59 6.85
C VAL A 27 15.63 -6.20 6.52
N GLU A 28 15.85 -5.41 7.55
CA GLU A 28 16.40 -4.07 7.44
C GLU A 28 17.88 -4.11 7.07
N SER A 29 18.29 -3.28 6.10
CA SER A 29 19.68 -3.07 5.73
C SER A 29 20.35 -2.05 6.65
N VAL A 30 21.66 -1.89 6.54
CA VAL A 30 22.40 -0.87 7.28
C VAL A 30 21.96 0.56 6.96
N GLU A 31 21.34 0.77 5.80
CA GLU A 31 20.77 2.05 5.37
C GLU A 31 19.31 2.25 5.82
N GLY A 32 18.73 1.32 6.58
CA GLY A 32 17.34 1.39 7.07
C GLY A 32 16.28 0.93 6.07
N PHE A 33 16.64 0.38 4.91
CA PHE A 33 15.67 -0.12 3.94
C PHE A 33 15.38 -1.60 4.13
N LEU A 34 14.12 -1.98 3.94
CA LEU A 34 13.67 -3.37 4.04
C LEU A 34 13.91 -4.14 2.74
N TYR A 35 14.53 -5.31 2.85
CA TYR A 35 14.74 -6.24 1.74
C TYR A 35 14.29 -7.65 2.09
N PRO A 36 13.79 -8.43 1.12
CA PRO A 36 13.38 -9.81 1.36
C PRO A 36 14.59 -10.73 1.51
N LYS A 37 14.63 -11.51 2.59
CA LYS A 37 15.57 -12.60 2.81
C LYS A 37 14.83 -13.92 2.74
N VAL A 38 15.24 -14.81 1.83
CA VAL A 38 14.61 -16.11 1.61
C VAL A 38 15.29 -17.18 2.46
N ASP A 39 14.50 -17.86 3.28
CA ASP A 39 14.93 -19.09 3.96
C ASP A 39 14.85 -20.27 2.99
N ARG A 40 16.02 -20.81 2.61
CA ARG A 40 16.16 -21.90 1.65
C ARG A 40 15.59 -23.22 2.18
N SER A 41 15.56 -23.42 3.48
CA SER A 41 15.07 -24.64 4.11
C SER A 41 13.53 -24.76 4.04
N LEU A 42 12.84 -23.63 3.95
CA LEU A 42 11.37 -23.53 3.88
C LEU A 42 10.87 -23.32 2.45
N CYS A 43 11.73 -22.82 1.56
CA CYS A 43 11.33 -22.45 0.19
C CYS A 43 11.09 -23.70 -0.66
N VAL A 44 9.89 -23.81 -1.23
CA VAL A 44 9.47 -24.90 -2.13
C VAL A 44 9.49 -24.51 -3.62
N ASP A 45 10.13 -23.41 -3.97
CA ASP A 45 10.29 -22.88 -5.33
C ASP A 45 8.98 -22.75 -6.14
N CYS A 46 7.85 -22.44 -5.48
CA CYS A 46 6.52 -22.29 -6.11
C CYS A 46 6.40 -21.05 -7.02
N ASN A 47 7.37 -20.16 -7.01
CA ASN A 47 7.47 -18.97 -7.85
C ASN A 47 6.37 -17.88 -7.63
N LEU A 48 5.53 -17.98 -6.60
CA LEU A 48 4.48 -16.98 -6.31
C LEU A 48 5.07 -15.61 -6.02
N CYS A 49 6.17 -15.53 -5.26
CA CYS A 49 6.85 -14.29 -4.95
C CYS A 49 7.29 -13.47 -6.19
N ASN A 50 7.62 -14.14 -7.30
CA ASN A 50 7.96 -13.47 -8.56
C ASN A 50 6.72 -13.00 -9.31
N LYS A 51 5.61 -13.75 -9.23
CA LYS A 51 4.36 -13.42 -9.92
C LYS A 51 3.72 -12.16 -9.37
N VAL A 52 3.88 -11.87 -8.08
CA VAL A 52 3.29 -10.70 -7.42
C VAL A 52 4.25 -9.50 -7.34
N CYS A 53 5.54 -9.69 -7.59
CA CYS A 53 6.54 -8.63 -7.47
C CYS A 53 6.34 -7.53 -8.53
N PRO A 54 6.09 -6.27 -8.13
CA PRO A 54 5.85 -5.18 -9.10
C PRO A 54 7.09 -4.81 -9.92
N SER A 55 8.29 -5.13 -9.43
CA SER A 55 9.54 -4.93 -10.17
C SER A 55 9.77 -5.99 -11.25
N LEU A 56 9.16 -7.16 -11.13
CA LEU A 56 9.24 -8.25 -12.12
C LEU A 56 8.00 -8.29 -13.01
N LYS A 57 6.83 -7.99 -12.45
CA LYS A 57 5.57 -7.94 -13.17
C LYS A 57 4.96 -6.55 -12.99
N LYS A 58 5.16 -5.69 -13.97
CA LYS A 58 4.51 -4.38 -14.00
C LYS A 58 3.00 -4.57 -14.17
N PRO A 59 2.16 -3.91 -13.35
CA PRO A 59 0.72 -3.92 -13.59
C PRO A 59 0.42 -3.24 -14.93
N SER A 60 -0.64 -3.68 -15.61
CA SER A 60 -1.14 -2.98 -16.80
C SER A 60 -1.61 -1.58 -16.41
N ILE A 61 -1.16 -0.59 -17.15
CA ILE A 61 -1.64 0.79 -17.05
C ILE A 61 -2.65 0.95 -18.18
N GLY A 62 -3.89 1.32 -17.82
CA GLY A 62 -4.89 1.69 -18.83
C GLY A 62 -4.57 3.02 -19.50
N ASP A 63 -5.24 3.30 -20.59
CA ASP A 63 -5.15 4.60 -21.23
C ASP A 63 -5.73 5.70 -20.32
N PHE A 64 -5.09 6.87 -20.32
CA PHE A 64 -5.62 8.04 -19.62
C PHE A 64 -6.75 8.62 -20.47
N ALA A 65 -7.96 8.68 -19.90
CA ALA A 65 -9.09 9.31 -20.57
C ALA A 65 -9.03 10.84 -20.45
N ASP A 66 -8.87 11.35 -19.22
CA ASP A 66 -8.89 12.78 -18.90
C ASP A 66 -7.96 13.11 -17.73
N CYS A 67 -7.59 14.40 -17.61
CA CYS A 67 -6.80 14.93 -16.52
C CYS A 67 -7.53 16.10 -15.86
N TYR A 68 -7.70 16.05 -14.54
CA TYR A 68 -8.44 17.05 -13.79
C TYR A 68 -7.58 17.69 -12.71
N ALA A 69 -7.69 19.01 -12.56
CA ALA A 69 -7.24 19.73 -11.36
C ALA A 69 -8.42 19.85 -10.40
N VAL A 70 -8.23 19.34 -9.17
CA VAL A 70 -9.30 19.33 -8.17
C VAL A 70 -8.87 19.99 -6.87
N GLN A 71 -9.84 20.66 -6.20
CA GLN A 71 -9.64 21.22 -4.87
C GLN A 71 -10.93 21.09 -4.05
N LEU A 72 -10.79 20.70 -2.77
CA LEU A 72 -11.92 20.71 -1.84
C LEU A 72 -12.47 22.13 -1.64
N ILE A 73 -13.80 22.24 -1.65
CA ILE A 73 -14.50 23.49 -1.40
C ILE A 73 -14.39 23.90 0.07
N ASN A 74 -14.51 22.92 0.99
CA ASN A 74 -14.40 23.17 2.43
C ASN A 74 -12.95 23.54 2.80
N LYS A 75 -12.74 24.80 3.10
CA LYS A 75 -11.40 25.35 3.41
C LYS A 75 -10.84 24.85 4.75
N THR A 76 -11.70 24.49 5.71
CA THR A 76 -11.26 23.93 7.00
C THR A 76 -10.66 22.54 6.78
N THR A 77 -11.36 21.66 6.09
CA THR A 77 -10.86 20.32 5.74
C THR A 77 -9.61 20.41 4.85
N LEU A 78 -9.62 21.31 3.88
CA LEU A 78 -8.49 21.49 2.95
C LEU A 78 -7.17 21.81 3.67
N ARG A 79 -7.21 22.56 4.78
CA ARG A 79 -6.00 22.92 5.54
C ARG A 79 -5.28 21.72 6.16
N HIS A 80 -5.98 20.61 6.37
CA HIS A 80 -5.41 19.36 6.90
C HIS A 80 -5.01 18.36 5.79
N CYS A 81 -5.33 18.69 4.55
CA CYS A 81 -5.03 17.84 3.40
C CYS A 81 -3.73 18.26 2.70
N ALA A 82 -3.11 17.30 2.03
CA ALA A 82 -2.05 17.59 1.08
C ALA A 82 -2.65 18.15 -0.23
N SER A 83 -2.03 19.20 -0.78
CA SER A 83 -2.40 19.80 -2.06
C SER A 83 -3.90 20.19 -2.13
N GLY A 84 -4.62 19.80 -3.18
CA GLY A 84 -6.04 20.08 -3.36
C GLY A 84 -7.01 19.22 -2.55
N GLY A 85 -6.53 18.23 -1.77
CA GLY A 85 -7.37 17.35 -0.97
C GLY A 85 -8.11 16.28 -1.77
N ALA A 86 -7.63 15.94 -2.97
CA ALA A 86 -8.26 14.93 -3.84
C ALA A 86 -8.47 13.59 -3.14
N PHE A 87 -7.45 13.11 -2.40
CA PHE A 87 -7.55 11.87 -1.62
C PHE A 87 -8.72 11.93 -0.64
N TYR A 88 -8.84 13.03 0.12
CA TYR A 88 -9.91 13.17 1.11
C TYR A 88 -11.30 13.14 0.45
N GLY A 89 -11.48 13.88 -0.65
CA GLY A 89 -12.77 13.91 -1.35
C GLY A 89 -13.18 12.54 -1.90
N ILE A 90 -12.25 11.80 -2.51
CA ILE A 90 -12.49 10.43 -2.98
C ILE A 90 -12.80 9.50 -1.81
N ALA A 91 -12.01 9.61 -0.73
CA ALA A 91 -12.17 8.78 0.46
C ALA A 91 -13.53 9.02 1.14
N GLN A 92 -13.98 10.28 1.23
CA GLN A 92 -15.31 10.60 1.76
C GLN A 92 -16.42 9.91 0.96
N THR A 93 -16.34 9.93 -0.37
CA THR A 93 -17.31 9.25 -1.23
C THR A 93 -17.31 7.74 -1.01
N VAL A 94 -16.13 7.14 -0.75
CA VAL A 94 -16.03 5.71 -0.43
C VAL A 94 -16.70 5.40 0.92
N LEU A 95 -16.50 6.24 1.94
CA LEU A 95 -17.18 6.09 3.25
C LEU A 95 -18.70 6.22 3.16
N GLU A 96 -19.20 7.18 2.37
CA GLU A 96 -20.64 7.36 2.12
C GLU A 96 -21.30 6.09 1.49
N GLN A 97 -20.51 5.28 0.81
CA GLN A 97 -20.92 3.98 0.26
C GLN A 97 -20.59 2.80 1.18
N ASN A 98 -20.33 3.04 2.47
CA ASN A 98 -19.93 2.03 3.45
C ASN A 98 -18.66 1.25 3.04
N GLY A 99 -17.78 1.88 2.28
CA GLY A 99 -16.50 1.31 1.86
C GLY A 99 -15.43 1.43 2.94
N ALA A 100 -14.26 0.86 2.65
CA ALA A 100 -13.08 0.93 3.50
C ALA A 100 -11.95 1.70 2.82
N ILE A 101 -11.17 2.41 3.61
CA ILE A 101 -10.02 3.18 3.13
C ILE A 101 -8.77 2.65 3.84
N PHE A 102 -7.69 2.49 3.08
CA PHE A 102 -6.38 2.15 3.62
C PHE A 102 -5.37 3.23 3.23
N GLY A 103 -4.62 3.67 4.21
CA GLY A 103 -3.56 4.65 4.03
C GLY A 103 -2.56 4.59 5.17
N VAL A 104 -1.59 5.50 5.15
CA VAL A 104 -0.53 5.55 6.16
C VAL A 104 -0.91 6.53 7.27
N VAL A 105 -0.82 6.07 8.50
CA VAL A 105 -0.89 6.89 9.73
C VAL A 105 0.51 7.08 10.29
N ASP A 106 0.76 8.28 10.78
CA ASP A 106 1.99 8.65 11.48
C ASP A 106 1.75 8.64 12.99
N PHE A 107 2.43 7.74 13.68
CA PHE A 107 2.40 7.63 15.15
C PHE A 107 3.57 8.38 15.82
N GLY A 108 4.31 9.18 15.05
CA GLY A 108 5.46 9.93 15.52
C GLY A 108 6.75 9.11 15.60
N THR A 109 6.69 7.87 16.01
CA THR A 109 7.83 6.94 16.08
C THR A 109 7.89 5.97 14.91
N GLU A 110 6.77 5.76 14.25
CA GLU A 110 6.65 4.83 13.12
C GLU A 110 5.47 5.17 12.21
N LEU A 111 5.56 4.74 10.98
CA LEU A 111 4.48 4.81 10.00
C LEU A 111 3.85 3.43 9.84
N ARG A 112 2.51 3.36 9.86
CA ARG A 112 1.77 2.11 9.64
C ARG A 112 0.64 2.28 8.64
N TYR A 113 0.40 1.27 7.83
CA TYR A 113 -0.84 1.15 7.09
C TYR A 113 -1.99 0.85 8.04
N GLN A 114 -3.06 1.62 7.91
CA GLN A 114 -4.24 1.49 8.75
C GLN A 114 -5.52 1.60 7.93
N LYS A 115 -6.55 0.88 8.39
CA LYS A 115 -7.90 0.94 7.84
C LYS A 115 -8.66 2.10 8.46
N ALA A 116 -9.43 2.83 7.65
CA ALA A 116 -10.42 3.80 8.08
C ALA A 116 -11.79 3.44 7.53
N THR A 117 -12.81 3.54 8.39
CA THR A 117 -14.23 3.30 8.08
C THR A 117 -15.12 4.45 8.54
N SER A 118 -14.51 5.50 9.08
CA SER A 118 -15.17 6.72 9.56
C SER A 118 -14.38 7.97 9.17
N LEU A 119 -15.04 9.12 9.17
CA LEU A 119 -14.39 10.43 8.90
C LEU A 119 -13.29 10.75 9.92
N LYS A 120 -13.48 10.38 11.18
CA LYS A 120 -12.47 10.60 12.22
C LYS A 120 -11.18 9.80 11.93
N GLU A 121 -11.31 8.55 11.52
CA GLU A 121 -10.17 7.71 11.14
C GLU A 121 -9.54 8.18 9.82
N LEU A 122 -10.35 8.71 8.88
CA LEU A 122 -9.86 9.30 7.64
C LEU A 122 -8.95 10.50 7.90
N ASP A 123 -9.26 11.33 8.90
CA ASP A 123 -8.44 12.49 9.26
C ASP A 123 -7.01 12.08 9.64
N GLU A 124 -6.81 10.92 10.25
CA GLU A 124 -5.48 10.38 10.61
C GLU A 124 -4.68 9.95 9.37
N LEU A 125 -5.36 9.59 8.27
CA LEU A 125 -4.73 9.21 7.01
C LEU A 125 -4.32 10.41 6.16
N THR A 126 -4.77 11.62 6.49
CA THR A 126 -4.50 12.82 5.68
C THR A 126 -3.06 13.34 5.83
N GLY A 127 -2.67 14.23 4.94
CA GLY A 127 -1.33 14.79 4.91
C GLY A 127 -0.27 13.85 4.30
N SER A 128 0.80 14.43 3.79
CA SER A 128 1.92 13.68 3.20
C SER A 128 2.84 13.13 4.27
N LYS A 129 3.23 11.87 4.14
CA LYS A 129 4.24 11.21 4.97
C LYS A 129 5.49 11.00 4.11
N TYR A 130 6.63 11.50 4.57
CA TYR A 130 7.87 11.56 3.78
C TYR A 130 8.90 10.47 4.18
N PHE A 131 8.45 9.46 4.91
CA PHE A 131 9.27 8.31 5.30
C PHE A 131 8.75 7.03 4.64
N GLN A 132 9.62 6.04 4.51
CA GLN A 132 9.22 4.73 4.00
C GLN A 132 8.26 4.06 5.00
N CYS A 133 7.10 3.62 4.50
CA CYS A 133 6.17 2.79 5.24
C CYS A 133 6.07 1.44 4.55
N ALA A 134 6.34 0.36 5.25
CA ALA A 134 6.08 -0.98 4.75
C ALA A 134 4.62 -1.38 5.00
N ILE A 135 4.02 -2.10 4.04
CA ILE A 135 2.74 -2.76 4.28
C ILE A 135 3.03 -4.06 5.03
N SER A 136 2.50 -4.20 6.24
CA SER A 136 2.62 -5.43 7.01
C SER A 136 1.79 -6.57 6.37
N GLU A 137 2.12 -7.81 6.66
CA GLU A 137 1.33 -8.97 6.21
C GLU A 137 -0.13 -8.87 6.66
N LYS A 138 -0.36 -8.38 7.90
CA LYS A 138 -1.70 -8.12 8.42
C LYS A 138 -2.43 -7.09 7.56
N ALA A 139 -1.80 -5.97 7.23
CA ALA A 139 -2.43 -4.92 6.42
C ALA A 139 -2.74 -5.41 4.99
N TYR A 140 -1.87 -6.22 4.37
CA TYR A 140 -2.18 -6.88 3.11
C TYR A 140 -3.43 -7.77 3.22
N GLY A 141 -3.52 -8.60 4.26
CA GLY A 141 -4.70 -9.45 4.51
C GLY A 141 -5.97 -8.64 4.68
N GLU A 142 -5.95 -7.58 5.47
CA GLU A 142 -7.09 -6.69 5.69
C GLU A 142 -7.54 -5.96 4.41
N ILE A 143 -6.59 -5.54 3.57
CA ILE A 143 -6.88 -4.93 2.25
C ILE A 143 -7.62 -5.93 1.38
N ILE A 144 -7.06 -7.13 1.20
CA ILE A 144 -7.67 -8.18 0.35
C ILE A 144 -9.05 -8.58 0.88
N GLU A 145 -9.19 -8.79 2.18
CA GLU A 145 -10.50 -9.10 2.78
C GLU A 145 -11.52 -7.98 2.53
N SER A 146 -11.10 -6.71 2.63
CA SER A 146 -11.97 -5.57 2.39
C SER A 146 -12.43 -5.48 0.93
N THR A 147 -11.55 -5.79 -0.03
CA THR A 147 -11.94 -5.81 -1.47
C THR A 147 -12.98 -6.88 -1.78
N GLN A 148 -13.01 -7.97 -1.04
CA GLN A 148 -14.04 -9.02 -1.18
C GLN A 148 -15.38 -8.62 -0.58
N LYS A 149 -15.38 -7.69 0.39
CA LYS A 149 -16.60 -7.25 1.10
C LYS A 149 -17.27 -6.04 0.47
N GLY A 150 -16.53 -5.21 -0.27
CA GLY A 150 -17.08 -3.99 -0.86
C GLY A 150 -16.05 -3.02 -1.41
N LEU A 151 -16.49 -1.79 -1.58
CA LEU A 151 -15.66 -0.73 -2.12
C LEU A 151 -14.46 -0.46 -1.21
N THR A 152 -13.27 -0.51 -1.78
CA THR A 152 -12.03 -0.33 -1.02
C THR A 152 -11.11 0.66 -1.75
N LEU A 153 -10.71 1.71 -1.06
CA LEU A 153 -9.72 2.68 -1.52
C LEU A 153 -8.38 2.42 -0.84
N VAL A 154 -7.33 2.31 -1.61
CA VAL A 154 -5.96 2.21 -1.07
C VAL A 154 -5.13 3.38 -1.57
N SER A 155 -4.53 4.13 -0.64
CA SER A 155 -3.57 5.19 -0.93
C SER A 155 -2.16 4.74 -0.59
N GLY A 156 -1.21 4.97 -1.48
CA GLY A 156 0.18 4.60 -1.25
C GLY A 156 1.11 5.04 -2.37
N THR A 157 2.39 4.74 -2.22
CA THR A 157 3.36 4.95 -3.29
C THR A 157 3.07 4.05 -4.50
N PRO A 158 3.51 4.41 -5.71
CA PRO A 158 3.24 3.62 -6.91
C PRO A 158 3.63 2.14 -6.79
N CYS A 159 4.76 1.85 -6.13
CA CYS A 159 5.21 0.47 -5.92
C CYS A 159 4.29 -0.33 -4.98
N MET A 160 3.73 0.32 -3.96
CA MET A 160 2.78 -0.32 -3.03
C MET A 160 1.45 -0.60 -3.71
N VAL A 161 0.91 0.38 -4.44
CA VAL A 161 -0.32 0.20 -5.23
C VAL A 161 -0.13 -0.89 -6.28
N ALA A 162 1.02 -0.91 -6.97
CA ALA A 162 1.34 -1.96 -7.94
C ALA A 162 1.44 -3.35 -7.29
N ALA A 163 2.00 -3.44 -6.09
CA ALA A 163 2.07 -4.70 -5.33
C ALA A 163 0.67 -5.23 -4.99
N ILE A 164 -0.22 -4.36 -4.51
CA ILE A 164 -1.61 -4.73 -4.20
C ILE A 164 -2.38 -5.15 -5.45
N ARG A 165 -2.16 -4.47 -6.59
CA ARG A 165 -2.81 -4.84 -7.87
C ARG A 165 -2.34 -6.17 -8.45
N ASN A 166 -1.20 -6.68 -8.01
CA ASN A 166 -0.67 -7.97 -8.46
C ASN A 166 -1.13 -9.15 -7.57
N LEU A 167 -1.80 -8.88 -6.45
CA LEU A 167 -2.44 -9.89 -5.60
C LEU A 167 -3.79 -10.33 -6.16
#